data_b70a952435292a24c1174f783a8e2fdb
#
_entry.id   b70a952435292a24c1174f783a8e2fdb
#
_cell.length_a   1.000
_cell.length_b   1.000
_cell.length_c   1.000
_cell.angle_alpha   90.00
_cell.angle_beta   90.00
_cell.angle_gamma   90.00
#
_symmetry.space_group_name_H-M   'P 1'
#
loop_
_entity.id
_entity.type
_entity.pdbx_description
1 polymer ?
#
loop_
_entity_poly.entity_id
_entity_poly.type
_entity_poly.pdbx_seq_one_letter_code
_entity_poly.pdbx_strand_id
1 'polypeptide(L)'
;MSSLPRTLLRWLLSIVTLVGFMAPALAADYTQGVTSSGSSAVIWFKSAVNTTWVDVHYQVNGGGQQNLRMGYNAGNARYETQVNNLASGNTLSYFFTYNNGNPAYDTPRFSATIGGGMTPAPTGIACFYESANYQGASFCADADSSWVGTAWNDRVSSVKVRSGYSVQLFDDINYAGRTVTLTADAPNLGNNSSFNDLLSSFRIRQSGSTDLPEGNGVMTLKLVNGTNGAWQDQQVYWSIIGYDPVTKVLSYVDNTGRLVPASLAHNDGANHLTKNGQNYSNYFYRLNEMPWVSIPRIDSGRMFISLGSPMYIKINQAADGRLGFAGPDMNNPSDPNQDVNFEWIEFTVDQWGYHGNTTRVDQFGFPLTTRLLGRDGYDRTLGENATRAKIFADFEALAQPEFRGLVQRPYRIVAPAKSVFNQGKAYGNYFAAYVDQVWAYYASTDLVFTAEAGTFRGRVIGNDFVFSKNGGAQNLYIRGKPTTQEILEGSGRLASGSSDEKVMQAQITAAFNRHLLMRVDPSQWSNPSTYYGAGPANYYSKFWHDHSIDGLAYGFCYDDVRSQSTLLEHPTPRGMFITVGW
;
A
#
# COMPACT_ATOMS: atom_id res chain seq x y z
N MET A 1 -56.67 19.82 0.50
CA MET A 1 -57.00 20.99 -0.35
C MET A 1 -55.77 21.84 -0.44
N SER A 2 -55.29 21.91 -1.58
CA SER A 2 -54.66 22.94 -2.46
C SER A 2 -53.27 23.40 -1.99
N SER A 3 -52.29 23.47 -2.74
CA SER A 3 -51.90 23.36 -4.16
C SER A 3 -50.54 24.08 -4.29
N LEU A 4 -49.63 23.46 -4.98
CA LEU A 4 -48.37 24.06 -5.49
C LEU A 4 -48.66 25.28 -6.40
N PRO A 5 -47.65 26.16 -6.68
CA PRO A 5 -47.02 25.96 -7.98
C PRO A 5 -45.48 26.12 -8.05
N ARG A 6 -44.97 25.39 -9.03
CA ARG A 6 -43.65 25.42 -9.65
C ARG A 6 -43.45 26.71 -10.46
N THR A 7 -42.21 27.22 -10.48
CA THR A 7 -41.72 28.04 -11.59
C THR A 7 -40.33 27.58 -12.02
N LEU A 8 -40.29 26.99 -13.24
CA LEU A 8 -39.08 26.71 -14.02
C LEU A 8 -38.44 28.04 -14.48
N LEU A 9 -37.13 28.11 -14.36
CA LEU A 9 -36.34 29.05 -15.17
C LEU A 9 -35.27 28.22 -15.93
N ARG A 10 -35.50 28.08 -17.26
CA ARG A 10 -34.57 27.52 -18.22
C ARG A 10 -33.44 28.51 -18.48
N TRP A 11 -32.18 28.07 -18.31
CA TRP A 11 -31.03 28.65 -19.02
C TRP A 11 -30.49 27.61 -19.99
N LEU A 12 -30.63 27.89 -21.28
CA LEU A 12 -29.90 27.23 -22.36
C LEU A 12 -28.45 27.69 -22.28
N LEU A 13 -27.53 26.76 -22.02
CA LEU A 13 -26.11 26.97 -22.30
C LEU A 13 -25.72 26.00 -23.43
N SER A 14 -25.30 26.58 -24.55
CA SER A 14 -24.83 25.88 -25.73
C SER A 14 -23.58 25.05 -25.39
N ILE A 15 -23.66 23.73 -25.51
CA ILE A 15 -22.53 22.81 -25.42
C ILE A 15 -21.81 22.86 -26.77
N VAL A 16 -20.67 23.51 -26.82
CA VAL A 16 -19.69 23.32 -27.88
C VAL A 16 -18.89 22.05 -27.53
N THR A 17 -19.22 20.95 -28.19
CA THR A 17 -18.44 19.72 -28.14
C THR A 17 -17.10 19.95 -28.85
N LEU A 18 -16.04 20.20 -28.08
CA LEU A 18 -14.67 20.12 -28.54
C LEU A 18 -14.29 18.62 -28.55
N VAL A 19 -14.40 17.97 -29.70
CA VAL A 19 -13.84 16.64 -29.94
C VAL A 19 -12.33 16.81 -30.02
N GLY A 20 -11.65 16.68 -28.90
CA GLY A 20 -10.20 16.53 -28.87
C GLY A 20 -9.84 15.14 -29.39
N PHE A 21 -9.31 15.07 -30.59
CA PHE A 21 -8.58 13.89 -31.05
C PHE A 21 -7.36 13.70 -30.16
N MET A 22 -7.41 12.75 -29.22
CA MET A 22 -6.20 12.20 -28.61
C MET A 22 -5.48 11.43 -29.72
N ALA A 23 -4.41 12.01 -30.26
CA ALA A 23 -3.45 11.26 -31.05
C ALA A 23 -2.83 10.17 -30.13
N PRO A 24 -2.77 8.90 -30.58
CA PRO A 24 -2.04 7.88 -29.84
C PRO A 24 -0.59 8.35 -29.68
N ALA A 25 -0.02 8.17 -28.50
CA ALA A 25 1.42 8.38 -28.28
C ALA A 25 2.15 7.47 -29.27
N LEU A 26 2.77 8.06 -30.29
CA LEU A 26 3.61 7.34 -31.25
C LEU A 26 4.77 6.75 -30.46
N ALA A 27 4.95 5.43 -30.53
CA ALA A 27 6.17 4.80 -30.05
C ALA A 27 7.37 5.50 -30.69
N ALA A 28 8.41 5.76 -29.90
CA ALA A 28 9.61 6.43 -30.43
C ALA A 28 10.19 5.60 -31.58
N ASP A 29 10.49 6.24 -32.70
CA ASP A 29 10.99 5.60 -33.92
C ASP A 29 12.31 4.85 -33.72
N TYR A 30 13.01 5.12 -32.62
CA TYR A 30 14.32 4.52 -32.31
C TYR A 30 14.67 4.59 -30.82
N THR A 31 15.68 3.79 -30.45
CA THR A 31 16.50 3.95 -29.24
C THR A 31 17.96 4.10 -29.61
N GLN A 32 18.77 4.77 -28.80
CA GLN A 32 20.17 5.07 -29.11
C GLN A 32 21.02 5.14 -27.83
N GLY A 33 22.34 5.12 -27.96
CA GLY A 33 23.26 5.32 -26.86
C GLY A 33 24.72 5.18 -27.24
N VAL A 34 25.58 5.29 -26.22
CA VAL A 34 27.02 5.08 -26.29
C VAL A 34 27.44 4.05 -25.25
N THR A 35 28.24 3.08 -25.68
CA THR A 35 28.88 2.11 -24.80
C THR A 35 30.39 2.31 -24.87
N SER A 36 31.04 2.67 -23.76
CA SER A 36 32.49 2.88 -23.72
C SER A 36 33.23 1.70 -23.12
N SER A 37 34.44 1.40 -23.65
CA SER A 37 35.34 0.36 -23.14
C SER A 37 36.79 0.82 -23.37
N GLY A 38 37.52 1.05 -22.28
CA GLY A 38 38.91 1.55 -22.37
C GLY A 38 39.02 2.89 -23.11
N SER A 39 39.83 2.91 -24.17
CA SER A 39 40.04 4.08 -25.02
C SER A 39 39.13 4.14 -26.27
N SER A 40 38.02 3.41 -26.25
CA SER A 40 37.06 3.38 -27.37
C SER A 40 35.62 3.45 -26.85
N ALA A 41 34.71 3.87 -27.75
CA ALA A 41 33.28 3.84 -27.52
C ALA A 41 32.54 3.37 -28.77
N VAL A 42 31.40 2.71 -28.59
CA VAL A 42 30.46 2.37 -29.66
C VAL A 42 29.25 3.27 -29.53
N ILE A 43 29.01 4.11 -30.52
CA ILE A 43 27.76 4.84 -30.69
C ILE A 43 26.79 3.90 -31.39
N TRP A 44 25.57 3.71 -30.88
CA TRP A 44 24.63 2.79 -31.47
C TRP A 44 23.21 3.40 -31.61
N PHE A 45 22.49 2.89 -32.64
CA PHE A 45 21.13 3.28 -32.97
C PHE A 45 20.30 2.03 -33.27
N LYS A 46 19.18 1.83 -32.55
CA LYS A 46 18.25 0.74 -32.78
C LYS A 46 16.92 1.30 -33.25
N SER A 47 16.57 1.03 -34.50
CA SER A 47 15.32 1.49 -35.09
C SER A 47 14.14 0.65 -34.66
N ALA A 48 12.99 1.29 -34.47
CA ALA A 48 11.67 0.70 -34.31
C ALA A 48 10.78 0.86 -35.56
N VAL A 49 11.33 1.46 -36.64
CA VAL A 49 10.63 1.73 -37.92
C VAL A 49 11.39 1.12 -39.11
N ASN A 50 10.92 1.33 -40.34
CA ASN A 50 11.49 0.73 -41.54
C ASN A 50 12.78 1.47 -41.96
N THR A 51 13.88 1.26 -41.21
CA THR A 51 15.18 1.87 -41.42
C THR A 51 16.10 0.90 -42.14
N THR A 52 16.66 1.34 -43.25
CA THR A 52 17.65 0.58 -44.07
C THR A 52 19.07 1.12 -43.96
N TRP A 53 19.22 2.34 -43.44
CA TRP A 53 20.53 2.96 -43.20
C TRP A 53 20.44 4.03 -42.10
N VAL A 54 21.57 4.25 -41.42
CA VAL A 54 21.75 5.31 -40.41
C VAL A 54 23.11 5.94 -40.60
N ASP A 55 23.16 7.26 -40.60
CA ASP A 55 24.41 8.04 -40.52
C ASP A 55 24.52 8.63 -39.10
N VAL A 56 25.69 8.52 -38.49
CA VAL A 56 26.02 9.20 -37.25
C VAL A 56 26.87 10.41 -37.50
N HIS A 57 26.51 11.51 -36.87
CA HIS A 57 27.24 12.77 -36.86
C HIS A 57 27.75 13.01 -35.46
N TYR A 58 29.10 13.01 -35.25
CA TYR A 58 29.61 13.16 -33.88
C TYR A 58 30.82 14.09 -33.81
N GLN A 59 31.04 14.62 -32.62
CA GLN A 59 32.20 15.46 -32.27
C GLN A 59 32.77 14.95 -30.95
N VAL A 60 34.10 14.98 -30.81
CA VAL A 60 34.82 14.70 -29.55
C VAL A 60 35.28 16.04 -28.98
N ASN A 61 34.91 16.34 -27.73
CA ASN A 61 35.28 17.57 -27.00
C ASN A 61 34.99 18.86 -27.79
N GLY A 62 33.92 18.90 -28.58
CA GLY A 62 33.58 20.05 -29.44
C GLY A 62 34.49 20.25 -30.64
N GLY A 63 35.32 19.27 -30.99
CA GLY A 63 36.18 19.29 -32.18
C GLY A 63 35.41 19.19 -33.51
N GLY A 64 36.12 18.94 -34.61
CA GLY A 64 35.52 18.80 -35.94
C GLY A 64 34.47 17.68 -36.01
N GLN A 65 33.33 17.94 -36.66
CA GLN A 65 32.28 16.94 -36.82
C GLN A 65 32.72 15.83 -37.79
N GLN A 66 32.51 14.60 -37.36
CA GLN A 66 32.63 13.39 -38.16
C GLN A 66 31.24 12.95 -38.63
N ASN A 67 31.13 12.48 -39.88
CA ASN A 67 29.88 12.01 -40.49
C ASN A 67 30.16 10.63 -41.08
N LEU A 68 29.55 9.59 -40.51
CA LEU A 68 29.84 8.19 -40.88
C LEU A 68 28.56 7.40 -41.08
N ARG A 69 28.52 6.56 -42.13
CA ARG A 69 27.52 5.52 -42.30
C ARG A 69 27.76 4.43 -41.27
N MET A 70 26.73 4.12 -40.47
CA MET A 70 26.80 3.08 -39.43
C MET A 70 26.65 1.68 -40.02
N GLY A 71 27.42 0.73 -39.48
CA GLY A 71 27.26 -0.69 -39.79
C GLY A 71 26.11 -1.32 -38.99
N TYR A 72 25.33 -2.19 -39.63
CA TYR A 72 24.29 -2.95 -38.91
C TYR A 72 24.90 -4.19 -38.22
N ASN A 73 24.78 -4.25 -36.90
CA ASN A 73 25.19 -5.42 -36.09
C ASN A 73 24.00 -6.34 -35.86
N ALA A 74 23.96 -7.47 -36.56
CA ALA A 74 22.86 -8.44 -36.47
C ALA A 74 22.77 -9.09 -35.08
N GLY A 75 23.90 -9.28 -34.38
CA GLY A 75 23.91 -9.88 -33.04
C GLY A 75 23.23 -8.99 -31.98
N ASN A 76 23.34 -7.67 -32.14
CA ASN A 76 22.73 -6.70 -31.25
C ASN A 76 21.43 -6.09 -31.83
N ALA A 77 21.05 -6.47 -33.05
CA ALA A 77 19.92 -5.96 -33.81
C ALA A 77 19.88 -4.40 -33.86
N ARG A 78 21.02 -3.76 -34.13
CA ARG A 78 21.15 -2.29 -34.16
C ARG A 78 22.30 -1.82 -35.08
N TYR A 79 22.29 -0.56 -35.46
CA TYR A 79 23.38 0.10 -36.15
C TYR A 79 24.43 0.55 -35.15
N GLU A 80 25.73 0.39 -35.48
CA GLU A 80 26.86 0.69 -34.60
C GLU A 80 28.01 1.39 -35.36
N THR A 81 28.68 2.30 -34.65
CA THR A 81 29.93 2.93 -35.11
C THR A 81 30.90 2.99 -33.94
N GLN A 82 32.12 2.48 -34.14
CA GLN A 82 33.16 2.55 -33.11
C GLN A 82 33.95 3.86 -33.24
N VAL A 83 34.17 4.54 -32.13
CA VAL A 83 35.02 5.71 -31.99
C VAL A 83 36.23 5.34 -31.13
N ASN A 84 37.44 5.52 -31.65
CA ASN A 84 38.69 5.13 -30.98
C ASN A 84 39.47 6.36 -30.49
N ASN A 85 40.56 6.12 -29.75
CA ASN A 85 41.48 7.13 -29.25
C ASN A 85 40.80 8.14 -28.29
N LEU A 86 39.90 7.65 -27.47
CA LEU A 86 39.20 8.43 -26.44
C LEU A 86 39.95 8.33 -25.11
N ALA A 87 39.99 9.44 -24.39
CA ALA A 87 40.47 9.48 -23.00
C ALA A 87 39.27 9.58 -22.04
N SER A 88 39.47 9.12 -20.79
CA SER A 88 38.51 9.35 -19.71
C SER A 88 38.23 10.84 -19.54
N GLY A 89 36.96 11.23 -19.46
CA GLY A 89 36.52 12.62 -19.43
C GLY A 89 36.23 13.23 -20.78
N ASN A 90 36.55 12.56 -21.93
CA ASN A 90 36.16 13.08 -23.22
C ASN A 90 34.63 13.08 -23.35
N THR A 91 34.09 14.14 -23.98
CA THR A 91 32.66 14.26 -24.29
C THR A 91 32.43 13.96 -25.77
N LEU A 92 31.53 13.03 -26.06
CA LEU A 92 30.96 12.78 -27.38
C LEU A 92 29.64 13.53 -27.51
N SER A 93 29.54 14.46 -28.46
CA SER A 93 28.28 15.07 -28.86
C SER A 93 27.89 14.49 -30.22
N TYR A 94 26.69 13.93 -30.36
CA TYR A 94 26.30 13.19 -31.57
C TYR A 94 24.81 13.30 -31.85
N PHE A 95 24.44 13.06 -33.13
CA PHE A 95 23.05 12.88 -33.59
C PHE A 95 23.05 11.94 -34.78
N PHE A 96 21.88 11.50 -35.22
CA PHE A 96 21.73 10.55 -36.31
C PHE A 96 20.85 11.14 -37.41
N THR A 97 21.15 10.76 -38.66
CA THR A 97 20.22 10.84 -39.78
C THR A 97 19.84 9.41 -40.15
N TYR A 98 18.56 9.09 -40.19
CA TYR A 98 18.05 7.75 -40.50
C TYR A 98 16.87 7.86 -41.48
N ASN A 99 16.56 6.79 -42.21
CA ASN A 99 15.37 6.73 -43.04
C ASN A 99 14.24 5.92 -42.37
N ASN A 100 13.00 6.31 -42.67
CA ASN A 100 11.80 5.51 -42.44
C ASN A 100 11.10 5.38 -43.82
N GLY A 101 11.40 4.29 -44.51
CA GLY A 101 11.09 4.20 -45.93
C GLY A 101 11.89 5.22 -46.76
N ASN A 102 11.25 6.11 -47.53
CA ASN A 102 11.92 7.07 -48.38
C ASN A 102 12.41 8.37 -47.71
N PRO A 103 11.64 9.01 -46.78
CA PRO A 103 12.15 10.24 -46.17
C PRO A 103 13.25 9.95 -45.14
N ALA A 104 14.19 10.86 -45.03
CA ALA A 104 15.25 10.88 -44.03
C ALA A 104 14.90 11.88 -42.91
N TYR A 105 15.29 11.54 -41.68
CA TYR A 105 15.02 12.32 -40.49
C TYR A 105 16.28 12.51 -39.67
N ASP A 106 16.47 13.70 -39.13
CA ASP A 106 17.51 13.95 -38.13
C ASP A 106 16.94 13.80 -36.72
N THR A 107 17.76 13.18 -35.86
CA THR A 107 17.43 13.13 -34.42
C THR A 107 17.88 14.43 -33.73
N PRO A 108 17.36 14.71 -32.52
CA PRO A 108 18.02 15.65 -31.62
C PRO A 108 19.48 15.29 -31.37
N ARG A 109 20.28 16.28 -30.94
CA ARG A 109 21.69 16.06 -30.57
C ARG A 109 21.77 15.48 -29.17
N PHE A 110 22.61 14.45 -28.98
CA PHE A 110 22.89 13.76 -27.73
C PHE A 110 24.32 14.03 -27.28
N SER A 111 24.62 13.73 -26.00
CA SER A 111 25.96 13.83 -25.43
C SER A 111 26.24 12.65 -24.50
N ALA A 112 27.50 12.19 -24.48
CA ALA A 112 27.99 11.16 -23.57
C ALA A 112 29.42 11.47 -23.14
N THR A 113 29.78 11.21 -21.88
CA THR A 113 31.14 11.35 -21.34
C THR A 113 31.81 9.99 -21.28
N ILE A 114 33.05 9.90 -21.80
CA ILE A 114 33.84 8.67 -21.88
C ILE A 114 34.59 8.44 -20.53
N GLY A 115 34.63 7.20 -20.09
CA GLY A 115 35.49 6.80 -18.98
C GLY A 115 35.08 7.33 -17.59
N GLY A 116 33.90 7.86 -17.44
CA GLY A 116 33.25 7.85 -16.14
C GLY A 116 33.06 6.39 -15.79
N GLY A 117 33.82 5.87 -14.81
CA GLY A 117 33.66 4.49 -14.36
C GLY A 117 32.17 4.22 -14.17
N MET A 118 31.66 3.11 -14.72
CA MET A 118 30.30 2.67 -14.42
C MET A 118 30.25 2.40 -12.91
N THR A 119 29.91 3.39 -12.11
CA THR A 119 29.13 3.12 -10.93
C THR A 119 27.93 2.32 -11.41
N PRO A 120 27.62 1.17 -10.83
CA PRO A 120 26.38 0.47 -11.15
C PRO A 120 25.28 1.52 -11.17
N ALA A 121 24.44 1.51 -12.19
CA ALA A 121 23.31 2.45 -12.23
C ALA A 121 22.64 2.37 -10.88
N PRO A 122 22.45 3.51 -10.15
CA PRO A 122 21.90 3.48 -8.82
C PRO A 122 20.61 2.66 -8.88
N THR A 123 20.52 1.63 -8.07
CA THR A 123 19.40 0.71 -8.05
C THR A 123 18.41 1.17 -7.01
N GLY A 124 17.22 1.59 -7.44
CA GLY A 124 16.11 1.99 -6.59
C GLY A 124 14.81 2.04 -7.39
N ILE A 125 13.69 2.19 -6.71
CA ILE A 125 12.39 2.41 -7.35
C ILE A 125 12.37 3.80 -8.00
N ALA A 126 12.93 4.78 -7.32
CA ALA A 126 13.12 6.13 -7.84
C ALA A 126 14.57 6.56 -7.67
N CYS A 127 15.16 7.12 -8.73
CA CYS A 127 16.50 7.69 -8.68
C CYS A 127 16.46 9.16 -9.09
N PHE A 128 16.97 10.02 -8.24
CA PHE A 128 16.93 11.47 -8.33
C PHE A 128 18.32 11.99 -8.73
N TYR A 129 18.38 12.92 -9.67
CA TYR A 129 19.60 13.44 -10.23
C TYR A 129 19.66 14.96 -10.14
N GLU A 130 20.84 15.49 -9.81
CA GLU A 130 21.10 16.92 -9.66
C GLU A 130 20.91 17.70 -10.97
N SER A 131 21.20 17.08 -12.11
CA SER A 131 21.13 17.73 -13.41
C SER A 131 20.10 17.06 -14.33
N ALA A 132 19.62 17.79 -15.33
CA ALA A 132 18.76 17.26 -16.38
C ALA A 132 19.43 16.08 -17.12
N ASN A 133 18.63 15.24 -17.78
CA ASN A 133 19.06 14.07 -18.53
C ASN A 133 19.84 13.03 -17.69
N TYR A 134 19.50 12.94 -16.38
CA TYR A 134 20.04 11.96 -15.44
C TYR A 134 21.55 12.11 -15.23
N GLN A 135 22.03 13.34 -15.21
CA GLN A 135 23.43 13.70 -15.00
C GLN A 135 23.68 14.26 -13.59
N GLY A 136 24.96 14.37 -13.23
CA GLY A 136 25.39 14.90 -11.95
C GLY A 136 25.34 13.86 -10.81
N ALA A 137 25.38 14.34 -9.57
CA ALA A 137 25.20 13.51 -8.40
C ALA A 137 23.80 12.90 -8.38
N SER A 138 23.63 11.73 -7.76
CA SER A 138 22.34 11.05 -7.69
C SER A 138 22.17 10.29 -6.39
N PHE A 139 20.93 10.09 -5.97
CA PHE A 139 20.54 9.12 -4.96
C PHE A 139 19.32 8.35 -5.42
N CYS A 140 19.12 7.14 -4.88
CA CYS A 140 17.93 6.35 -5.14
C CYS A 140 17.21 6.00 -3.85
N ALA A 141 15.91 5.77 -3.98
CA ALA A 141 15.05 5.40 -2.86
C ALA A 141 14.08 4.29 -3.26
N ASP A 142 13.73 3.45 -2.30
CA ASP A 142 12.72 2.40 -2.42
C ASP A 142 11.49 2.66 -1.52
N ALA A 143 11.51 3.75 -0.76
CA ALA A 143 10.45 4.15 0.16
C ALA A 143 10.26 5.68 0.18
N ASP A 144 9.15 6.12 0.76
CA ASP A 144 8.82 7.52 0.97
C ASP A 144 9.90 8.26 1.77
N SER A 145 10.07 9.55 1.50
CA SER A 145 10.94 10.43 2.28
C SER A 145 10.21 11.72 2.61
N SER A 146 9.98 11.96 3.90
CA SER A 146 9.37 13.20 4.39
C SER A 146 10.30 14.41 4.27
N TRP A 147 11.60 14.17 4.08
CA TRP A 147 12.60 15.19 3.77
C TRP A 147 13.83 14.58 3.09
N VAL A 148 14.18 15.11 1.93
CA VAL A 148 15.34 14.63 1.16
C VAL A 148 16.69 15.01 1.76
N GLY A 149 16.71 15.76 2.84
CA GLY A 149 17.93 16.23 3.51
C GLY A 149 18.53 17.49 2.87
N THR A 150 19.32 18.23 3.66
CA THR A 150 19.93 19.52 3.23
C THR A 150 20.77 19.39 1.95
N ALA A 151 21.35 18.22 1.70
CA ALA A 151 22.20 17.99 0.52
C ALA A 151 21.39 17.93 -0.78
N TRP A 152 20.08 17.62 -0.72
CA TRP A 152 19.24 17.35 -1.89
C TRP A 152 18.05 18.28 -2.02
N ASN A 153 17.70 19.03 -0.95
CA ASN A 153 16.63 20.00 -0.98
C ASN A 153 16.87 21.03 -2.08
N ASP A 154 15.89 21.23 -2.95
CA ASP A 154 15.91 22.20 -4.05
C ASP A 154 17.08 22.00 -5.03
N ARG A 155 17.42 20.73 -5.33
CA ARG A 155 18.55 20.41 -6.22
C ARG A 155 18.28 19.34 -7.28
N VAL A 156 17.08 18.81 -7.36
CA VAL A 156 16.76 17.71 -8.28
C VAL A 156 16.18 18.25 -9.57
N SER A 157 16.82 17.92 -10.70
CA SER A 157 16.44 18.36 -12.06
C SER A 157 15.92 17.23 -12.94
N SER A 158 16.17 15.93 -12.61
CA SER A 158 15.62 14.80 -13.33
C SER A 158 15.43 13.59 -12.43
N VAL A 159 14.47 12.72 -12.78
CA VAL A 159 14.10 11.55 -11.98
C VAL A 159 13.90 10.34 -12.89
N LYS A 160 14.50 9.20 -12.54
CA LYS A 160 14.15 7.91 -13.12
C LYS A 160 13.15 7.21 -12.24
N VAL A 161 12.12 6.64 -12.84
CA VAL A 161 11.06 5.90 -12.16
C VAL A 161 11.03 4.48 -12.71
N ARG A 162 11.23 3.49 -11.85
CA ARG A 162 11.14 2.08 -12.23
C ARG A 162 9.77 1.79 -12.85
N SER A 163 9.74 1.04 -13.96
CA SER A 163 8.49 0.59 -14.58
C SER A 163 7.58 -0.10 -13.55
N GLY A 164 6.31 0.25 -13.55
CA GLY A 164 5.36 -0.23 -12.55
C GLY A 164 5.30 0.60 -11.27
N TYR A 165 5.96 1.76 -11.22
CA TYR A 165 5.89 2.69 -10.09
C TYR A 165 5.59 4.13 -10.54
N SER A 166 5.13 4.93 -9.60
CA SER A 166 5.02 6.38 -9.72
C SER A 166 5.70 7.05 -8.53
N VAL A 167 6.18 8.27 -8.73
CA VAL A 167 6.80 9.08 -7.69
C VAL A 167 6.07 10.41 -7.63
N GLN A 168 5.49 10.71 -6.50
CA GLN A 168 4.89 12.01 -6.20
C GLN A 168 5.93 12.89 -5.52
N LEU A 169 6.29 14.00 -6.13
CA LEU A 169 7.24 14.99 -5.65
C LEU A 169 6.49 16.12 -4.94
N PHE A 170 7.09 16.70 -3.90
CA PHE A 170 6.56 17.82 -3.13
C PHE A 170 7.64 18.88 -2.94
N ASP A 171 7.29 20.16 -3.06
CA ASP A 171 8.20 21.29 -2.88
C ASP A 171 8.38 21.73 -1.42
N ASP A 172 7.60 21.17 -0.50
CA ASP A 172 7.77 21.34 0.93
C ASP A 172 8.07 20.00 1.64
N ILE A 173 8.64 20.09 2.84
CA ILE A 173 8.85 18.94 3.73
C ILE A 173 7.50 18.35 4.19
N ASN A 174 7.52 17.10 4.69
CA ASN A 174 6.34 16.40 5.22
C ASN A 174 5.19 16.28 4.21
N TYR A 175 5.54 16.15 2.90
CA TYR A 175 4.58 15.96 1.82
C TYR A 175 3.60 17.12 1.65
N ALA A 176 4.03 18.34 1.91
CA ALA A 176 3.25 19.56 1.76
C ALA A 176 3.63 20.33 0.48
N GLY A 177 2.91 21.44 0.24
CA GLY A 177 3.15 22.34 -0.88
C GLY A 177 2.63 21.85 -2.23
N ARG A 178 3.27 22.32 -3.31
CA ARG A 178 2.94 21.90 -4.67
C ARG A 178 3.41 20.48 -4.90
N THR A 179 2.73 19.78 -5.79
CA THR A 179 3.06 18.38 -6.09
C THR A 179 3.02 18.10 -7.58
N VAL A 180 3.88 17.20 -8.02
CA VAL A 180 3.85 16.58 -9.35
C VAL A 180 4.02 15.08 -9.21
N THR A 181 3.24 14.30 -9.97
CA THR A 181 3.34 12.84 -10.01
C THR A 181 4.00 12.41 -11.31
N LEU A 182 5.08 11.65 -11.20
CA LEU A 182 5.82 11.05 -12.30
C LEU A 182 5.46 9.57 -12.39
N THR A 183 4.98 9.12 -13.53
CA THR A 183 4.64 7.70 -13.81
C THR A 183 5.65 7.00 -14.71
N ALA A 184 6.67 7.74 -15.14
CA ALA A 184 7.77 7.29 -16.00
C ALA A 184 8.98 8.19 -15.76
N ASP A 185 10.10 7.85 -16.39
CA ASP A 185 11.32 8.64 -16.38
C ASP A 185 11.05 10.09 -16.81
N ALA A 186 11.54 11.06 -16.03
CA ALA A 186 11.44 12.49 -16.29
C ALA A 186 12.85 13.08 -16.50
N PRO A 187 13.29 13.23 -17.74
CA PRO A 187 14.66 13.71 -18.04
C PRO A 187 14.87 15.18 -17.70
N ASN A 188 13.80 15.95 -17.54
CA ASN A 188 13.88 17.36 -17.18
C ASN A 188 12.59 17.80 -16.46
N LEU A 189 12.69 18.09 -15.19
CA LEU A 189 11.56 18.56 -14.36
C LEU A 189 11.11 20.00 -14.68
N GLY A 190 11.95 20.77 -15.38
CA GLY A 190 11.62 22.13 -15.81
C GLY A 190 10.67 22.20 -17.01
N ASN A 191 10.77 21.25 -17.93
CA ASN A 191 10.07 21.33 -19.22
C ASN A 191 8.59 20.97 -19.15
N ASN A 192 8.21 20.02 -18.30
CA ASN A 192 6.85 19.46 -18.28
C ASN A 192 6.09 19.69 -16.97
N SER A 193 6.76 20.09 -15.89
CA SER A 193 6.14 20.16 -14.56
C SER A 193 6.41 21.46 -13.82
N SER A 194 7.34 22.30 -14.29
CA SER A 194 7.85 23.48 -13.57
C SER A 194 8.32 23.14 -12.15
N PHE A 195 8.92 21.92 -11.97
CA PHE A 195 9.32 21.38 -10.67
C PHE A 195 10.85 21.23 -10.54
N ASN A 196 11.63 21.88 -11.43
CA ASN A 196 13.08 21.87 -11.39
C ASN A 196 13.60 22.54 -10.11
N ASP A 197 14.51 21.87 -9.41
CA ASP A 197 15.15 22.36 -8.20
C ASP A 197 14.15 22.81 -7.09
N LEU A 198 13.12 22.02 -6.89
CA LEU A 198 12.06 22.30 -5.91
C LEU A 198 11.76 21.11 -4.98
N LEU A 199 12.44 19.98 -5.16
CA LEU A 199 12.13 18.77 -4.39
C LEU A 199 12.55 18.92 -2.92
N SER A 200 11.58 18.80 -2.00
CA SER A 200 11.82 18.72 -0.55
C SER A 200 11.41 17.39 0.06
N SER A 201 10.35 16.75 -0.46
CA SER A 201 9.91 15.41 -0.03
C SER A 201 9.27 14.66 -1.19
N PHE A 202 9.15 13.33 -1.08
CA PHE A 202 8.52 12.52 -2.13
C PHE A 202 7.85 11.28 -1.57
N ARG A 203 6.85 10.79 -2.32
CA ARG A 203 6.20 9.50 -2.08
C ARG A 203 6.38 8.58 -3.28
N ILE A 204 6.70 7.32 -3.01
CA ILE A 204 6.80 6.27 -4.02
C ILE A 204 5.53 5.43 -3.97
N ARG A 205 4.91 5.23 -5.13
CA ARG A 205 3.72 4.39 -5.27
C ARG A 205 3.95 3.37 -6.36
N GLN A 206 3.49 2.15 -6.16
CA GLN A 206 3.47 1.19 -7.24
C GLN A 206 2.38 1.60 -8.22
N SER A 207 2.78 2.02 -9.41
CA SER A 207 1.88 2.23 -10.54
C SER A 207 1.78 0.92 -11.30
N GLY A 208 0.92 0.02 -10.86
CA GLY A 208 0.60 -1.17 -11.63
C GLY A 208 -0.15 -0.78 -12.91
N SER A 209 -0.03 -1.60 -13.94
CA SER A 209 -0.95 -1.57 -15.08
C SER A 209 -2.39 -1.39 -14.58
N THR A 210 -3.16 -0.50 -15.20
CA THR A 210 -4.62 -0.42 -14.98
C THR A 210 -5.34 -1.57 -15.68
N ASP A 211 -4.58 -2.52 -16.25
CA ASP A 211 -5.09 -3.66 -16.97
C ASP A 211 -5.56 -4.74 -15.99
N LEU A 212 -6.78 -4.54 -15.51
CA LEU A 212 -7.54 -5.55 -14.78
C LEU A 212 -8.39 -6.30 -15.77
N PRO A 213 -8.31 -7.64 -15.78
CA PRO A 213 -9.27 -8.45 -16.54
C PRO A 213 -10.69 -8.12 -16.13
N GLU A 214 -11.60 -8.03 -17.10
CA GLU A 214 -13.03 -7.93 -16.83
C GLU A 214 -13.60 -9.33 -16.63
N GLY A 215 -14.22 -9.55 -15.49
CA GLY A 215 -14.89 -10.81 -15.16
C GLY A 215 -16.40 -10.64 -15.11
N ASN A 216 -17.10 -11.69 -14.72
CA ASN A 216 -18.56 -11.76 -14.65
C ASN A 216 -19.13 -11.41 -13.25
N GLY A 217 -18.28 -11.10 -12.28
CA GLY A 217 -18.66 -10.69 -10.93
C GLY A 217 -18.84 -9.18 -10.79
N VAL A 218 -18.83 -8.70 -9.56
CA VAL A 218 -18.96 -7.27 -9.23
C VAL A 218 -17.67 -6.52 -9.55
N MET A 219 -16.52 -7.11 -9.21
CA MET A 219 -15.19 -6.55 -9.41
C MET A 219 -14.16 -7.66 -9.60
N THR A 220 -12.97 -7.29 -10.04
CA THR A 220 -11.84 -8.22 -10.19
C THR A 220 -10.79 -7.99 -9.09
N LEU A 221 -10.33 -9.06 -8.46
CA LEU A 221 -9.11 -9.06 -7.63
C LEU A 221 -7.97 -9.64 -8.46
N LYS A 222 -6.84 -8.94 -8.52
CA LYS A 222 -5.62 -9.38 -9.19
C LYS A 222 -4.45 -9.34 -8.23
N LEU A 223 -3.83 -10.50 -7.99
CA LEU A 223 -2.59 -10.58 -7.21
C LEU A 223 -1.38 -10.24 -8.08
N VAL A 224 -0.43 -9.56 -7.47
CA VAL A 224 0.85 -9.21 -8.07
C VAL A 224 1.97 -9.70 -7.15
N ASN A 225 2.88 -10.50 -7.69
CA ASN A 225 4.07 -10.92 -6.97
C ASN A 225 5.12 -9.80 -7.00
N GLY A 226 5.17 -9.02 -5.93
CA GLY A 226 6.14 -7.96 -5.69
C GLY A 226 7.31 -8.40 -4.80
N THR A 227 7.55 -9.71 -4.62
CA THR A 227 8.58 -10.23 -3.72
C THR A 227 10.00 -10.10 -4.28
N ASN A 228 10.17 -9.49 -5.46
CA ASN A 228 11.47 -9.27 -6.12
C ASN A 228 12.29 -10.56 -6.30
N GLY A 229 11.61 -11.68 -6.56
CA GLY A 229 12.22 -12.99 -6.81
C GLY A 229 12.49 -13.81 -5.54
N ALA A 230 12.17 -13.31 -4.35
CA ALA A 230 12.28 -14.10 -3.11
C ALA A 230 11.34 -15.32 -3.11
N TRP A 231 10.18 -15.18 -3.74
CA TRP A 231 9.19 -16.25 -3.93
C TRP A 231 8.75 -16.30 -5.39
N GLN A 232 8.68 -17.51 -5.96
CA GLN A 232 8.13 -17.71 -7.29
C GLN A 232 6.60 -17.76 -7.24
N ASP A 233 5.90 -17.47 -8.35
CA ASP A 233 4.44 -17.44 -8.42
C ASP A 233 3.77 -18.75 -7.98
N GLN A 234 4.41 -19.91 -8.21
CA GLN A 234 3.93 -21.22 -7.73
C GLN A 234 4.08 -21.41 -6.21
N GLN A 235 4.77 -20.51 -5.52
CA GLN A 235 4.96 -20.49 -4.06
C GLN A 235 4.09 -19.43 -3.36
N VAL A 236 3.33 -18.66 -4.11
CA VAL A 236 2.35 -17.70 -3.60
C VAL A 236 0.97 -18.34 -3.69
N TYR A 237 0.32 -18.49 -2.54
CA TYR A 237 -1.00 -19.12 -2.42
C TYR A 237 -2.02 -18.10 -1.94
N TRP A 238 -3.26 -18.24 -2.39
CA TRP A 238 -4.35 -17.40 -1.91
C TRP A 238 -5.70 -18.12 -1.92
N SER A 239 -6.62 -17.66 -1.08
CA SER A 239 -7.98 -18.17 -0.95
C SER A 239 -8.91 -17.07 -0.48
N ILE A 240 -10.18 -17.11 -0.87
CA ILE A 240 -11.22 -16.20 -0.36
C ILE A 240 -12.31 -17.02 0.30
N ILE A 241 -12.60 -16.71 1.57
CA ILE A 241 -13.65 -17.32 2.37
C ILE A 241 -14.51 -16.20 2.95
N GLY A 242 -15.82 -16.35 2.94
CA GLY A 242 -16.77 -15.40 3.51
C GLY A 242 -18.18 -15.97 3.50
N TYR A 243 -19.17 -15.13 3.68
CA TYR A 243 -20.56 -15.56 3.72
C TYR A 243 -21.32 -15.13 2.46
N ASP A 244 -22.12 -16.04 1.94
CA ASP A 244 -23.09 -15.68 0.91
C ASP A 244 -24.06 -14.63 1.48
N PRO A 245 -24.23 -13.46 0.82
CA PRO A 245 -25.01 -12.37 1.40
C PRO A 245 -26.51 -12.64 1.49
N VAL A 246 -27.01 -13.63 0.73
CA VAL A 246 -28.44 -14.01 0.70
C VAL A 246 -28.71 -15.14 1.70
N THR A 247 -27.97 -16.24 1.57
CA THR A 247 -28.20 -17.45 2.37
C THR A 247 -27.52 -17.42 3.73
N LYS A 248 -26.55 -16.51 3.92
CA LYS A 248 -25.68 -16.42 5.12
C LYS A 248 -24.88 -17.71 5.37
N VAL A 249 -24.70 -18.53 4.36
CA VAL A 249 -23.91 -19.76 4.43
C VAL A 249 -22.43 -19.42 4.22
N LEU A 250 -21.58 -19.97 5.08
CA LEU A 250 -20.13 -19.90 4.89
C LEU A 250 -19.76 -20.52 3.56
N SER A 251 -19.01 -19.79 2.75
CA SER A 251 -18.67 -20.14 1.36
C SER A 251 -17.24 -19.75 1.04
N TYR A 252 -16.66 -20.35 0.02
CA TYR A 252 -15.40 -19.92 -0.58
C TYR A 252 -15.61 -19.52 -2.05
N VAL A 253 -14.71 -18.72 -2.59
CA VAL A 253 -14.72 -18.34 -4.01
C VAL A 253 -13.97 -19.39 -4.81
N ASP A 254 -14.62 -20.02 -5.79
CA ASP A 254 -14.02 -21.01 -6.68
C ASP A 254 -13.22 -20.34 -7.81
N ASN A 255 -12.55 -21.17 -8.63
CA ASN A 255 -11.75 -20.70 -9.77
C ASN A 255 -12.57 -20.06 -10.90
N THR A 256 -13.87 -20.11 -10.84
CA THR A 256 -14.79 -19.43 -11.78
C THR A 256 -15.36 -18.12 -11.21
N GLY A 257 -14.99 -17.76 -9.99
CA GLY A 257 -15.47 -16.57 -9.29
C GLY A 257 -16.86 -16.72 -8.67
N ARG A 258 -17.32 -17.96 -8.38
CA ARG A 258 -18.60 -18.22 -7.73
C ARG A 258 -18.42 -18.55 -6.25
N LEU A 259 -19.42 -18.18 -5.44
CA LEU A 259 -19.51 -18.65 -4.07
C LEU A 259 -19.96 -20.10 -4.04
N VAL A 260 -19.16 -20.96 -3.42
CA VAL A 260 -19.46 -22.37 -3.20
C VAL A 260 -19.57 -22.61 -1.70
N PRO A 261 -20.68 -23.20 -1.21
CA PRO A 261 -20.86 -23.50 0.19
C PRO A 261 -19.72 -24.34 0.76
N ALA A 262 -19.14 -23.92 1.90
CA ALA A 262 -18.20 -24.72 2.65
C ALA A 262 -18.91 -25.92 3.31
N SER A 263 -18.15 -26.99 3.57
CA SER A 263 -18.68 -28.21 4.20
C SER A 263 -17.64 -28.82 5.14
N LEU A 264 -18.09 -29.44 6.22
CA LEU A 264 -17.22 -30.24 7.11
C LEU A 264 -16.49 -31.34 6.33
N ALA A 265 -17.14 -31.92 5.31
CA ALA A 265 -16.55 -32.95 4.46
C ALA A 265 -15.33 -32.46 3.66
N HIS A 266 -15.19 -31.15 3.45
CA HIS A 266 -14.02 -30.60 2.75
C HIS A 266 -12.74 -30.76 3.56
N ASN A 267 -12.79 -30.91 4.89
CA ASN A 267 -11.61 -31.17 5.70
C ASN A 267 -10.93 -32.50 5.32
N ASP A 268 -11.73 -33.48 4.88
CA ASP A 268 -11.27 -34.83 4.49
C ASP A 268 -11.48 -35.09 2.98
N GLY A 269 -11.74 -34.05 2.19
CA GLY A 269 -11.93 -34.13 0.74
C GLY A 269 -10.66 -34.63 0.02
N ALA A 270 -10.78 -35.03 -1.25
CA ALA A 270 -9.71 -35.68 -2.01
C ALA A 270 -8.40 -34.87 -2.06
N ASN A 271 -8.47 -33.53 -1.99
CA ASN A 271 -7.33 -32.61 -2.03
C ASN A 271 -7.07 -31.89 -0.70
N HIS A 272 -7.50 -32.47 0.42
CA HIS A 272 -7.29 -31.89 1.74
C HIS A 272 -5.80 -31.71 2.05
N LEU A 273 -5.50 -30.75 2.94
CA LEU A 273 -4.16 -30.58 3.48
C LEU A 273 -4.03 -31.36 4.78
N THR A 274 -2.84 -31.90 5.05
CA THR A 274 -2.56 -32.60 6.30
C THR A 274 -1.37 -31.98 7.01
N LYS A 275 -1.51 -31.71 8.31
CA LYS A 275 -0.41 -31.28 9.18
C LYS A 275 -0.64 -31.77 10.62
N ASN A 276 0.42 -32.24 11.27
CA ASN A 276 0.38 -32.74 12.65
C ASN A 276 -0.70 -33.81 12.87
N GLY A 277 -0.95 -34.68 11.86
CA GLY A 277 -1.96 -35.75 11.92
C GLY A 277 -3.40 -35.26 11.84
N GLN A 278 -3.65 -34.01 11.48
CA GLN A 278 -4.97 -33.43 11.26
C GLN A 278 -5.17 -33.06 9.80
N ASN A 279 -6.42 -33.15 9.34
CA ASN A 279 -6.81 -32.77 7.99
C ASN A 279 -7.48 -31.39 7.99
N TYR A 280 -7.28 -30.64 6.90
CA TYR A 280 -7.75 -29.27 6.69
C TYR A 280 -8.31 -29.11 5.28
N SER A 281 -9.33 -28.29 5.13
CA SER A 281 -9.88 -27.94 3.82
C SER A 281 -8.84 -27.22 2.97
N ASN A 282 -8.76 -27.57 1.68
CA ASN A 282 -7.89 -26.89 0.74
C ASN A 282 -8.70 -26.04 -0.26
N TYR A 283 -8.76 -24.75 0.00
CA TYR A 283 -9.41 -23.75 -0.86
C TYR A 283 -8.38 -22.83 -1.55
N PHE A 284 -7.10 -23.19 -1.48
CA PHE A 284 -6.01 -22.35 -1.97
C PHE A 284 -5.69 -22.60 -3.43
N TYR A 285 -5.46 -21.52 -4.15
CA TYR A 285 -4.95 -21.46 -5.51
C TYR A 285 -3.52 -20.93 -5.50
N ARG A 286 -2.70 -21.35 -6.47
CA ARG A 286 -1.39 -20.77 -6.70
C ARG A 286 -1.49 -19.57 -7.63
N LEU A 287 -0.64 -18.58 -7.42
CA LEU A 287 -0.64 -17.36 -8.23
C LEU A 287 -0.37 -17.64 -9.72
N ASN A 288 0.54 -18.56 -10.05
CA ASN A 288 0.81 -18.95 -11.45
C ASN A 288 -0.38 -19.64 -12.14
N GLU A 289 -1.27 -20.28 -11.38
CA GLU A 289 -2.47 -20.97 -11.89
C GLU A 289 -3.66 -19.98 -11.97
N MET A 290 -3.75 -19.07 -11.02
CA MET A 290 -4.88 -18.15 -10.87
C MET A 290 -4.40 -16.77 -10.39
N PRO A 291 -3.87 -15.93 -11.30
CA PRO A 291 -3.35 -14.60 -10.95
C PRO A 291 -4.45 -13.56 -10.67
N TRP A 292 -5.68 -13.85 -11.04
CA TRP A 292 -6.83 -12.99 -10.80
C TRP A 292 -8.12 -13.78 -10.69
N VAL A 293 -9.12 -13.19 -10.06
CA VAL A 293 -10.48 -13.72 -9.96
C VAL A 293 -11.50 -12.60 -10.00
N SER A 294 -12.61 -12.83 -10.69
CA SER A 294 -13.78 -11.97 -10.56
C SER A 294 -14.60 -12.41 -9.36
N ILE A 295 -14.90 -11.50 -8.43
CA ILE A 295 -15.63 -11.83 -7.22
C ILE A 295 -17.08 -11.37 -7.26
N PRO A 296 -18.00 -12.18 -6.73
CA PRO A 296 -19.41 -11.83 -6.57
C PRO A 296 -19.59 -10.96 -5.32
N ARG A 297 -20.84 -10.64 -4.98
CA ARG A 297 -21.17 -10.12 -3.66
C ARG A 297 -20.83 -11.16 -2.59
N ILE A 298 -20.17 -10.70 -1.52
CA ILE A 298 -19.72 -11.54 -0.40
C ILE A 298 -19.71 -10.71 0.87
N ASP A 299 -20.26 -11.22 1.95
CA ASP A 299 -20.23 -10.60 3.27
C ASP A 299 -19.04 -11.13 4.08
N SER A 300 -18.39 -10.25 4.85
CA SER A 300 -17.28 -10.60 5.76
C SER A 300 -16.25 -11.48 5.08
N GLY A 301 -15.91 -11.15 3.84
CA GLY A 301 -14.91 -11.83 3.03
C GLY A 301 -13.51 -11.66 3.63
N ARG A 302 -12.75 -12.75 3.63
CA ARG A 302 -11.36 -12.73 4.03
C ARG A 302 -10.54 -13.39 2.94
N MET A 303 -9.63 -12.62 2.31
CA MET A 303 -8.68 -13.16 1.37
C MET A 303 -7.38 -13.47 2.10
N PHE A 304 -7.10 -14.73 2.28
CA PHE A 304 -5.84 -15.22 2.82
C PHE A 304 -4.80 -15.32 1.72
N ILE A 305 -3.58 -14.92 2.05
CA ILE A 305 -2.41 -14.99 1.17
C ILE A 305 -1.28 -15.63 1.96
N SER A 306 -0.59 -16.61 1.40
CA SER A 306 0.53 -17.26 2.06
C SER A 306 1.69 -17.57 1.11
N LEU A 307 2.89 -17.70 1.67
CA LEU A 307 4.13 -17.90 0.94
C LEU A 307 4.81 -19.20 1.37
N GLY A 308 5.24 -19.98 0.40
CA GLY A 308 5.92 -21.26 0.59
C GLY A 308 4.97 -22.45 0.75
N SER A 309 3.84 -22.29 1.41
CA SER A 309 2.80 -23.32 1.55
C SER A 309 1.41 -22.68 1.67
N PRO A 310 0.31 -23.40 1.34
CA PRO A 310 -1.02 -22.96 1.70
C PRO A 310 -1.19 -22.91 3.23
N MET A 311 -2.18 -22.14 3.70
CA MET A 311 -2.57 -22.12 5.10
C MET A 311 -3.47 -23.31 5.42
N TYR A 312 -3.45 -23.71 6.69
CA TYR A 312 -4.27 -24.80 7.24
C TYR A 312 -5.52 -24.21 7.87
N ILE A 313 -6.65 -24.30 7.16
CA ILE A 313 -7.95 -23.79 7.58
C ILE A 313 -8.90 -24.96 7.78
N LYS A 314 -9.48 -25.07 8.97
CA LYS A 314 -10.41 -26.14 9.31
C LYS A 314 -11.84 -25.62 9.36
N ILE A 315 -12.74 -26.24 8.60
CA ILE A 315 -14.16 -25.95 8.71
C ILE A 315 -14.70 -26.62 9.97
N ASN A 316 -15.42 -25.86 10.78
CA ASN A 316 -16.04 -26.32 12.01
C ASN A 316 -17.53 -25.94 12.05
N GLN A 317 -18.24 -26.50 13.02
CA GLN A 317 -19.64 -26.23 13.23
C GLN A 317 -19.87 -25.76 14.67
N ALA A 318 -20.54 -24.64 14.83
CA ALA A 318 -20.97 -24.14 16.12
C ALA A 318 -22.12 -24.97 16.68
N ALA A 319 -22.40 -24.82 17.98
CA ALA A 319 -23.47 -25.57 18.64
C ALA A 319 -24.87 -25.30 18.06
N ASP A 320 -25.08 -24.15 17.43
CA ASP A 320 -26.31 -23.78 16.76
C ASP A 320 -26.42 -24.30 15.31
N GLY A 321 -25.48 -25.13 14.88
CA GLY A 321 -25.43 -25.74 13.55
C GLY A 321 -24.78 -24.87 12.48
N ARG A 322 -24.43 -23.61 12.73
CA ARG A 322 -23.78 -22.74 11.76
C ARG A 322 -22.34 -23.19 11.51
N LEU A 323 -21.95 -23.17 10.23
CA LEU A 323 -20.58 -23.42 9.86
C LEU A 323 -19.73 -22.16 10.07
N GLY A 324 -18.52 -22.38 10.56
CA GLY A 324 -17.44 -21.42 10.66
C GLY A 324 -16.14 -22.05 10.20
N PHE A 325 -15.06 -21.32 10.32
CA PHE A 325 -13.71 -21.85 10.09
C PHE A 325 -12.79 -21.45 11.24
N ALA A 326 -11.89 -22.36 11.60
CA ALA A 326 -10.76 -22.03 12.44
C ALA A 326 -9.64 -21.48 11.55
N GLY A 327 -9.39 -20.19 11.66
CA GLY A 327 -8.23 -19.50 11.10
C GLY A 327 -7.03 -19.61 12.04
N PRO A 328 -5.91 -18.95 11.72
CA PRO A 328 -4.71 -18.98 12.55
C PRO A 328 -4.95 -18.32 13.91
N ASP A 329 -4.50 -19.00 14.96
CA ASP A 329 -4.49 -18.48 16.33
C ASP A 329 -3.04 -18.35 16.83
N MET A 330 -2.52 -17.13 16.83
CA MET A 330 -1.13 -16.86 17.23
C MET A 330 -0.90 -16.99 18.74
N ASN A 331 -1.95 -17.05 19.55
CA ASN A 331 -1.85 -17.39 20.98
C ASN A 331 -1.69 -18.90 21.23
N ASN A 332 -2.02 -19.74 20.25
CA ASN A 332 -1.89 -21.19 20.33
C ASN A 332 -0.56 -21.66 19.72
N PRO A 333 0.44 -22.07 20.51
CA PRO A 333 1.71 -22.54 19.98
C PRO A 333 1.61 -23.83 19.16
N SER A 334 0.47 -24.53 19.21
CA SER A 334 0.20 -25.74 18.42
C SER A 334 -0.60 -25.43 17.14
N ASP A 335 -0.88 -24.17 16.84
CA ASP A 335 -1.58 -23.80 15.61
C ASP A 335 -0.78 -24.24 14.37
N PRO A 336 -1.40 -24.91 13.41
CA PRO A 336 -0.70 -25.43 12.22
C PRO A 336 -0.09 -24.33 11.33
N ASN A 337 -0.47 -23.07 11.53
CA ASN A 337 0.04 -21.93 10.76
C ASN A 337 1.20 -21.18 11.46
N GLN A 338 1.71 -21.68 12.59
CA GLN A 338 2.82 -21.02 13.32
C GLN A 338 4.08 -20.85 12.45
N ASP A 339 4.35 -21.81 11.57
CA ASP A 339 5.50 -21.83 10.65
C ASP A 339 5.13 -21.52 9.19
N VAL A 340 4.02 -20.82 8.96
CA VAL A 340 3.59 -20.35 7.63
C VAL A 340 3.73 -18.82 7.59
N ASN A 341 4.32 -18.30 6.50
CA ASN A 341 4.27 -16.87 6.20
C ASN A 341 2.92 -16.55 5.57
N PHE A 342 2.08 -15.78 6.24
CA PHE A 342 0.75 -15.45 5.75
C PHE A 342 0.31 -14.03 6.15
N GLU A 343 -0.65 -13.53 5.38
CA GLU A 343 -1.41 -12.31 5.58
C GLU A 343 -2.84 -12.48 5.12
N TRP A 344 -3.70 -11.52 5.43
CA TRP A 344 -5.02 -11.42 4.84
C TRP A 344 -5.50 -9.99 4.71
N ILE A 345 -6.47 -9.80 3.83
CA ILE A 345 -7.31 -8.61 3.75
C ILE A 345 -8.73 -8.98 4.15
N GLU A 346 -9.44 -8.06 4.77
CA GLU A 346 -10.84 -8.20 5.15
C GLU A 346 -11.69 -7.26 4.29
N PHE A 347 -12.82 -7.77 3.78
CA PHE A 347 -13.66 -6.97 2.91
C PHE A 347 -15.10 -7.48 2.85
N THR A 348 -15.99 -6.60 2.42
CA THR A 348 -17.35 -6.90 2.00
C THR A 348 -17.57 -6.33 0.61
N VAL A 349 -18.25 -7.07 -0.25
CA VAL A 349 -18.77 -6.60 -1.53
C VAL A 349 -20.28 -6.77 -1.51
N ASP A 350 -20.99 -5.67 -1.40
CA ASP A 350 -22.45 -5.66 -1.28
C ASP A 350 -23.13 -4.77 -2.32
N GLN A 351 -24.34 -4.32 -2.05
CA GLN A 351 -25.07 -3.42 -2.92
C GLN A 351 -24.51 -1.99 -2.93
N TRP A 352 -23.69 -1.64 -1.95
CA TRP A 352 -23.05 -0.33 -1.80
C TRP A 352 -21.64 -0.30 -2.37
N GLY A 353 -21.15 -1.43 -2.85
CA GLY A 353 -19.86 -1.56 -3.48
C GLY A 353 -18.85 -2.39 -2.70
N TYR A 354 -17.59 -2.01 -2.76
CA TYR A 354 -16.48 -2.62 -2.04
C TYR A 354 -16.13 -1.81 -0.79
N HIS A 355 -15.95 -2.51 0.33
CA HIS A 355 -15.45 -1.99 1.59
C HIS A 355 -14.43 -2.98 2.14
N GLY A 356 -13.18 -2.58 2.32
CA GLY A 356 -12.16 -3.51 2.83
C GLY A 356 -10.85 -2.82 3.20
N ASN A 357 -10.03 -3.55 3.95
CA ASN A 357 -8.78 -3.05 4.51
C ASN A 357 -7.72 -4.14 4.61
N THR A 358 -6.45 -3.73 4.60
CA THR A 358 -5.37 -4.53 5.18
C THR A 358 -5.42 -4.40 6.70
N THR A 359 -5.04 -5.44 7.43
CA THR A 359 -5.11 -5.46 8.89
C THR A 359 -3.77 -5.81 9.53
N ARG A 360 -3.46 -5.18 10.67
CA ARG A 360 -2.34 -5.50 11.55
C ARG A 360 -2.81 -5.81 12.98
N VAL A 361 -4.12 -6.02 13.13
CA VAL A 361 -4.76 -6.31 14.44
C VAL A 361 -4.24 -7.59 15.07
N ASP A 362 -3.87 -8.58 14.26
CA ASP A 362 -3.35 -9.86 14.73
C ASP A 362 -1.83 -10.00 14.54
N GLN A 363 -1.32 -9.59 13.39
CA GLN A 363 0.11 -9.74 13.05
C GLN A 363 0.53 -8.92 11.81
N PHE A 364 1.83 -9.00 11.52
CA PHE A 364 2.45 -8.69 10.24
C PHE A 364 3.35 -9.86 9.81
N GLY A 365 3.08 -10.49 8.69
CA GLY A 365 3.91 -11.53 8.06
C GLY A 365 4.79 -10.96 6.95
N PHE A 366 4.21 -10.16 6.06
CA PHE A 366 4.90 -9.49 4.94
C PHE A 366 4.12 -8.26 4.46
N PRO A 367 4.78 -7.30 3.77
CA PRO A 367 4.12 -6.11 3.26
C PRO A 367 3.03 -6.45 2.25
N LEU A 368 1.90 -5.77 2.36
CA LEU A 368 0.82 -5.79 1.38
C LEU A 368 0.48 -4.37 0.96
N THR A 369 0.34 -4.14 -0.35
CA THR A 369 -0.34 -2.97 -0.87
C THR A 369 -1.61 -3.38 -1.59
N THR A 370 -2.68 -2.60 -1.38
CA THR A 370 -3.95 -2.75 -2.07
C THR A 370 -4.25 -1.48 -2.84
N ARG A 371 -4.52 -1.59 -4.16
CA ARG A 371 -4.88 -0.48 -5.03
C ARG A 371 -6.26 -0.71 -5.60
N LEU A 372 -7.24 0.04 -5.12
CA LEU A 372 -8.63 -0.02 -5.57
C LEU A 372 -8.86 0.93 -6.75
N LEU A 373 -9.44 0.42 -7.82
CA LEU A 373 -9.86 1.18 -8.99
C LEU A 373 -11.40 1.21 -9.08
N GLY A 374 -11.96 2.39 -9.27
CA GLY A 374 -13.36 2.61 -9.58
C GLY A 374 -13.62 2.68 -11.08
N ARG A 375 -14.90 2.48 -11.48
CA ARG A 375 -15.33 2.64 -12.88
C ARG A 375 -15.46 4.10 -13.30
N ASP A 376 -15.39 5.04 -12.37
CA ASP A 376 -15.47 6.50 -12.55
C ASP A 376 -14.08 7.17 -12.55
N GLY A 377 -12.99 6.38 -12.51
CA GLY A 377 -11.62 6.88 -12.48
C GLY A 377 -11.02 6.97 -11.07
N TYR A 378 -11.74 6.52 -10.03
CA TYR A 378 -11.16 6.40 -8.69
C TYR A 378 -9.94 5.47 -8.72
N ASP A 379 -8.87 5.90 -8.06
CA ASP A 379 -7.61 5.17 -7.97
C ASP A 379 -6.91 5.51 -6.64
N ARG A 380 -6.87 4.56 -5.72
CA ARG A 380 -6.24 4.76 -4.41
C ARG A 380 -5.46 3.53 -3.98
N THR A 381 -4.25 3.76 -3.49
CA THR A 381 -3.35 2.72 -2.96
C THR A 381 -3.09 2.93 -1.48
N LEU A 382 -3.21 1.88 -0.67
CA LEU A 382 -2.86 1.84 0.75
C LEU A 382 -2.05 0.58 1.07
N GLY A 383 -1.48 0.53 2.28
CA GLY A 383 -0.66 -0.59 2.76
C GLY A 383 0.80 -0.19 2.99
N GLU A 384 1.72 -1.13 3.00
CA GLU A 384 3.15 -0.90 3.22
C GLU A 384 3.94 -1.12 1.93
N ASN A 385 4.88 -0.22 1.64
CA ASN A 385 5.76 -0.28 0.46
C ASN A 385 7.24 -0.51 0.80
N ALA A 386 7.61 -0.57 2.08
CA ALA A 386 8.95 -0.93 2.52
C ALA A 386 9.18 -2.46 2.42
N THR A 387 10.45 -2.87 2.29
CA THR A 387 10.78 -4.30 2.29
C THR A 387 10.50 -4.93 3.65
N ARG A 388 10.16 -6.23 3.66
CA ARG A 388 9.96 -7.01 4.88
C ARG A 388 11.17 -6.94 5.82
N ALA A 389 12.37 -7.08 5.26
CA ALA A 389 13.61 -7.02 6.04
C ALA A 389 13.78 -5.67 6.74
N LYS A 390 13.48 -4.56 6.05
CA LYS A 390 13.52 -3.21 6.65
C LYS A 390 12.49 -3.06 7.76
N ILE A 391 11.25 -3.48 7.54
CA ILE A 391 10.18 -3.41 8.56
C ILE A 391 10.58 -4.17 9.82
N PHE A 392 11.12 -5.39 9.69
CA PHE A 392 11.58 -6.16 10.84
C PHE A 392 12.72 -5.46 11.59
N ALA A 393 13.70 -4.93 10.86
CA ALA A 393 14.85 -4.21 11.46
C ALA A 393 14.40 -2.95 12.20
N ASP A 394 13.50 -2.16 11.59
CA ASP A 394 12.97 -0.94 12.20
C ASP A 394 12.13 -1.26 13.45
N PHE A 395 11.35 -2.34 13.44
CA PHE A 395 10.56 -2.75 14.59
C PHE A 395 11.45 -3.23 15.76
N GLU A 396 12.49 -4.00 15.48
CA GLU A 396 13.49 -4.43 16.47
C GLU A 396 14.28 -3.25 17.08
N ALA A 397 14.38 -2.13 16.34
CA ALA A 397 15.02 -0.90 16.77
C ALA A 397 14.10 0.07 17.54
N LEU A 398 12.81 -0.29 17.74
CA LEU A 398 11.88 0.57 18.49
C LEU A 398 12.43 1.04 19.84
N ALA A 399 12.17 2.31 20.18
CA ALA A 399 12.59 2.90 21.44
C ALA A 399 11.94 2.22 22.66
N GLN A 400 10.71 1.70 22.49
CA GLN A 400 9.94 1.04 23.54
C GLN A 400 10.27 -0.45 23.60
N PRO A 401 11.12 -0.87 24.56
CA PRO A 401 11.62 -2.24 24.63
C PRO A 401 10.53 -3.28 24.87
N GLU A 402 9.40 -2.90 25.47
CA GLU A 402 8.25 -3.78 25.76
C GLU A 402 7.66 -4.39 24.47
N PHE A 403 7.74 -3.65 23.34
CA PHE A 403 7.18 -4.09 22.07
C PHE A 403 8.17 -4.90 21.21
N ARG A 404 9.48 -4.82 21.46
CA ARG A 404 10.49 -5.55 20.67
C ARG A 404 10.30 -7.06 20.72
N GLY A 405 9.80 -7.59 21.85
CA GLY A 405 9.51 -9.01 22.03
C GLY A 405 8.32 -9.55 21.21
N LEU A 406 7.64 -8.70 20.43
CA LEU A 406 6.58 -9.11 19.51
C LEU A 406 7.11 -9.73 18.21
N VAL A 407 8.41 -9.58 17.92
CA VAL A 407 9.06 -10.17 16.76
C VAL A 407 9.25 -11.67 16.96
N GLN A 408 8.65 -12.46 16.08
CA GLN A 408 8.75 -13.93 16.02
C GLN A 408 9.40 -14.35 14.70
N ARG A 409 10.73 -14.21 14.62
CA ARG A 409 11.47 -14.61 13.42
C ARG A 409 11.43 -16.13 13.19
N PRO A 410 11.41 -16.58 11.94
CA PRO A 410 11.45 -15.78 10.72
C PRO A 410 10.07 -15.34 10.22
N TYR A 411 8.98 -15.62 10.91
CA TYR A 411 7.64 -15.62 10.34
C TYR A 411 6.90 -14.29 10.44
N ARG A 412 6.94 -13.60 11.60
CA ARG A 412 6.01 -12.47 11.84
C ARG A 412 6.42 -11.50 12.94
N ILE A 413 5.69 -10.40 12.99
CA ILE A 413 5.57 -9.53 14.15
C ILE A 413 4.13 -9.66 14.64
N VAL A 414 3.91 -10.19 15.84
CA VAL A 414 2.55 -10.40 16.38
C VAL A 414 2.03 -9.12 17.03
N ALA A 415 0.72 -8.94 17.01
CA ALA A 415 0.09 -7.84 17.75
C ALA A 415 0.26 -8.02 19.27
N PRO A 416 0.26 -6.92 20.05
CA PRO A 416 0.50 -6.98 21.49
C PRO A 416 -0.44 -7.93 22.21
N ALA A 417 -1.74 -7.92 21.89
CA ALA A 417 -2.78 -8.79 22.46
C ALA A 417 -2.66 -10.27 22.04
N LYS A 418 -1.71 -10.62 21.18
CA LYS A 418 -1.45 -12.01 20.77
C LYS A 418 -0.16 -12.57 21.39
N SER A 419 0.42 -11.91 22.39
CA SER A 419 1.70 -12.30 22.98
C SER A 419 1.87 -11.80 24.43
N VAL A 420 2.92 -11.05 24.67
CA VAL A 420 3.43 -10.68 26.00
C VAL A 420 2.56 -9.67 26.77
N PHE A 421 1.56 -9.05 26.11
CA PHE A 421 0.62 -8.10 26.73
C PHE A 421 -0.70 -8.75 27.19
N ASN A 422 -0.88 -10.06 26.99
CA ASN A 422 -2.04 -10.79 27.48
C ASN A 422 -2.05 -10.83 29.02
N GLN A 423 -3.24 -11.00 29.58
CA GLN A 423 -3.40 -11.13 31.01
C GLN A 423 -2.49 -12.23 31.58
N GLY A 424 -1.78 -11.92 32.65
CA GLY A 424 -0.82 -12.84 33.31
C GLY A 424 0.53 -12.97 32.59
N LYS A 425 0.77 -12.27 31.47
CA LYS A 425 2.07 -12.21 30.81
C LYS A 425 2.87 -10.97 31.26
N ALA A 426 4.11 -10.85 30.77
CA ALA A 426 5.10 -9.87 31.22
C ALA A 426 4.58 -8.42 31.26
N TYR A 427 3.79 -8.03 30.26
CA TYR A 427 3.24 -6.67 30.11
C TYR A 427 1.71 -6.64 30.22
N GLY A 428 1.09 -7.65 30.85
CA GLY A 428 -0.37 -7.73 31.04
C GLY A 428 -0.98 -6.56 31.82
N ASN A 429 -0.16 -5.79 32.55
CA ASN A 429 -0.55 -4.61 33.32
C ASN A 429 -0.02 -3.29 32.70
N TYR A 430 0.39 -3.29 31.42
CA TYR A 430 1.04 -2.15 30.77
C TYR A 430 0.22 -0.86 30.87
N PHE A 431 -1.10 -0.90 30.70
CA PHE A 431 -1.99 0.25 30.82
C PHE A 431 -2.53 0.49 32.23
N ALA A 432 -2.31 -0.39 33.22
CA ALA A 432 -3.00 -0.35 34.50
C ALA A 432 -2.86 1.00 35.24
N ALA A 433 -1.63 1.51 35.37
CA ALA A 433 -1.38 2.80 36.02
C ALA A 433 -2.03 3.98 35.28
N TYR A 434 -2.08 3.93 33.95
CA TYR A 434 -2.74 4.96 33.13
C TYR A 434 -4.26 4.89 33.30
N VAL A 435 -4.84 3.70 33.33
CA VAL A 435 -6.28 3.50 33.61
C VAL A 435 -6.63 4.06 34.99
N ASP A 436 -5.79 3.82 36.01
CA ASP A 436 -6.00 4.36 37.36
C ASP A 436 -6.01 5.89 37.36
N GLN A 437 -5.09 6.53 36.65
CA GLN A 437 -5.04 7.98 36.50
C GLN A 437 -6.27 8.54 35.76
N VAL A 438 -6.71 7.89 34.67
CA VAL A 438 -7.92 8.24 33.92
C VAL A 438 -9.16 8.18 34.82
N TRP A 439 -9.34 7.11 35.60
CA TRP A 439 -10.46 6.95 36.53
C TRP A 439 -10.44 8.02 37.62
N ALA A 440 -9.27 8.30 38.19
CA ALA A 440 -9.12 9.34 39.21
C ALA A 440 -9.44 10.74 38.66
N TYR A 441 -8.96 11.06 37.49
CA TYR A 441 -9.16 12.38 36.84
C TYR A 441 -10.65 12.60 36.51
N TYR A 442 -11.29 11.63 35.87
CA TYR A 442 -12.69 11.78 35.46
C TYR A 442 -13.70 11.50 36.60
N ALA A 443 -13.25 11.22 37.79
CA ALA A 443 -14.11 11.25 38.98
C ALA A 443 -14.58 12.66 39.36
N SER A 444 -13.79 13.69 39.01
CA SER A 444 -14.08 15.12 39.27
C SER A 444 -14.25 15.97 38.02
N THR A 445 -13.87 15.47 36.85
CA THR A 445 -13.90 16.19 35.57
C THR A 445 -14.79 15.44 34.57
N ASP A 446 -15.59 16.13 33.79
CA ASP A 446 -16.37 15.50 32.72
C ASP A 446 -15.51 15.29 31.47
N LEU A 447 -15.66 14.14 30.85
CA LEU A 447 -15.19 13.87 29.49
C LEU A 447 -16.35 14.13 28.51
N VAL A 448 -16.14 15.04 27.55
CA VAL A 448 -17.15 15.35 26.52
C VAL A 448 -16.54 15.18 25.14
N PHE A 449 -17.13 14.34 24.31
CA PHE A 449 -16.71 14.17 22.92
C PHE A 449 -17.91 13.88 22.00
N THR A 450 -17.73 14.10 20.69
CA THR A 450 -18.75 13.82 19.67
C THR A 450 -18.28 12.67 18.77
N ALA A 451 -19.18 11.74 18.48
CA ALA A 451 -19.04 10.66 17.52
C ALA A 451 -20.28 10.64 16.59
N GLU A 452 -20.34 9.71 15.64
CA GLU A 452 -21.47 9.58 14.71
C GLU A 452 -22.83 9.44 15.39
N ALA A 453 -22.89 8.70 16.50
CA ALA A 453 -24.11 8.49 17.27
C ALA A 453 -24.56 9.70 18.06
N GLY A 454 -23.73 10.76 18.22
CA GLY A 454 -24.04 11.96 18.98
C GLY A 454 -22.94 12.43 19.92
N THR A 455 -23.26 13.37 20.80
CA THR A 455 -22.35 13.90 21.83
C THR A 455 -22.49 13.12 23.12
N PHE A 456 -21.38 12.59 23.60
CA PHE A 456 -21.27 11.84 24.85
C PHE A 456 -20.64 12.70 25.93
N ARG A 457 -21.24 12.68 27.14
CA ARG A 457 -20.69 13.31 28.34
C ARG A 457 -20.61 12.26 29.43
N GLY A 458 -19.43 12.05 29.98
CA GLY A 458 -19.16 11.00 30.94
C GLY A 458 -18.37 11.46 32.15
N ARG A 459 -18.59 10.77 33.28
CA ARG A 459 -17.85 10.92 34.54
C ARG A 459 -17.71 9.56 35.22
N VAL A 460 -16.63 9.35 35.95
CA VAL A 460 -16.48 8.15 36.77
C VAL A 460 -17.32 8.30 38.02
N ILE A 461 -18.23 7.34 38.23
CA ILE A 461 -19.11 7.22 39.39
C ILE A 461 -18.88 5.84 40.03
N GLY A 462 -18.31 5.84 41.23
CA GLY A 462 -17.86 4.60 41.86
C GLY A 462 -16.75 3.95 41.06
N ASN A 463 -16.97 2.76 40.54
CA ASN A 463 -16.00 2.03 39.73
C ASN A 463 -16.29 2.10 38.22
N ASP A 464 -17.44 2.65 37.81
CA ASP A 464 -17.90 2.70 36.42
C ASP A 464 -17.66 4.05 35.81
N PHE A 465 -17.29 4.10 34.51
CA PHE A 465 -17.33 5.32 33.69
C PHE A 465 -18.71 5.40 33.07
N VAL A 466 -19.51 6.37 33.51
CA VAL A 466 -20.93 6.51 33.20
C VAL A 466 -21.13 7.70 32.25
N PHE A 467 -21.83 7.45 31.16
CA PHE A 467 -22.06 8.46 30.12
C PHE A 467 -23.54 8.73 29.88
N SER A 468 -23.85 9.96 29.49
CA SER A 468 -25.10 10.34 28.83
C SER A 468 -24.81 10.65 27.35
N LYS A 469 -25.85 10.51 26.51
CA LYS A 469 -25.82 10.89 25.09
C LYS A 469 -26.78 12.04 24.84
N ASN A 470 -26.30 13.11 24.16
CA ASN A 470 -27.08 14.29 23.76
C ASN A 470 -27.85 14.94 24.93
N GLY A 471 -27.27 14.95 26.14
CA GLY A 471 -27.90 15.53 27.32
C GLY A 471 -29.01 14.67 27.96
N GLY A 472 -29.20 13.42 27.50
CA GLY A 472 -30.15 12.48 28.06
C GLY A 472 -29.69 11.86 29.40
N ALA A 473 -30.33 10.74 29.81
CA ALA A 473 -30.01 10.04 31.04
C ALA A 473 -28.57 9.47 31.01
N GLN A 474 -27.95 9.38 32.19
CA GLN A 474 -26.67 8.68 32.39
C GLN A 474 -26.90 7.18 32.47
N ASN A 475 -26.94 6.51 31.35
CA ASN A 475 -27.30 5.09 31.24
C ASN A 475 -26.39 4.30 30.27
N LEU A 476 -25.23 4.86 29.89
CA LEU A 476 -24.23 4.20 29.05
C LEU A 476 -22.98 3.98 29.89
N TYR A 477 -22.38 2.78 29.83
CA TYR A 477 -21.37 2.38 30.80
C TYR A 477 -20.11 1.79 30.15
N ILE A 478 -18.97 2.05 30.81
CA ILE A 478 -17.85 1.12 30.85
C ILE A 478 -17.79 0.58 32.26
N ARG A 479 -18.13 -0.71 32.43
CA ARG A 479 -18.28 -1.36 33.74
C ARG A 479 -16.94 -1.72 34.36
N GLY A 480 -16.44 -0.86 35.25
CA GLY A 480 -15.14 -1.01 35.88
C GLY A 480 -13.96 -0.63 35.01
N LYS A 481 -12.77 -0.75 35.55
CA LYS A 481 -11.51 -0.42 34.90
C LYS A 481 -11.15 -1.47 33.85
N PRO A 482 -10.91 -1.09 32.56
CA PRO A 482 -10.51 -2.07 31.56
C PRO A 482 -9.07 -2.55 31.81
N THR A 483 -8.80 -3.79 31.46
CA THR A 483 -7.45 -4.37 31.48
C THR A 483 -6.64 -3.95 30.26
N THR A 484 -5.32 -4.13 30.32
CA THR A 484 -4.43 -3.94 29.17
C THR A 484 -4.91 -4.74 27.96
N GLN A 485 -5.28 -5.99 28.15
CA GLN A 485 -5.76 -6.84 27.05
C GLN A 485 -7.05 -6.31 26.44
N GLU A 486 -8.04 -5.90 27.25
CA GLU A 486 -9.30 -5.32 26.77
C GLU A 486 -9.08 -4.03 25.97
N ILE A 487 -8.11 -3.19 26.37
CA ILE A 487 -7.74 -1.97 25.64
C ILE A 487 -7.14 -2.31 24.27
N LEU A 488 -6.19 -3.25 24.21
CA LEU A 488 -5.49 -3.62 22.98
C LEU A 488 -6.38 -4.41 22.00
N GLU A 489 -7.30 -5.25 22.53
CA GLU A 489 -8.24 -6.04 21.73
C GLU A 489 -9.53 -5.30 21.40
N GLY A 490 -9.90 -4.24 22.16
CA GLY A 490 -11.23 -3.67 22.10
C GLY A 490 -12.30 -4.70 22.46
N SER A 491 -12.08 -5.43 23.53
CA SER A 491 -12.92 -6.56 23.96
C SER A 491 -13.51 -6.33 25.37
N GLY A 492 -14.25 -7.29 25.86
CA GLY A 492 -14.76 -7.32 27.24
C GLY A 492 -15.56 -6.06 27.60
N ARG A 493 -15.07 -5.27 28.56
CA ARG A 493 -15.71 -4.03 29.04
C ARG A 493 -15.81 -2.94 27.99
N LEU A 494 -14.98 -3.00 26.94
CA LEU A 494 -14.89 -2.05 25.86
C LEU A 494 -15.61 -2.52 24.57
N ALA A 495 -16.40 -3.59 24.65
CA ALA A 495 -17.19 -4.12 23.54
C ALA A 495 -18.54 -4.69 23.99
N SER A 496 -19.12 -4.18 25.08
CA SER A 496 -20.32 -4.74 25.68
C SER A 496 -21.49 -3.76 25.71
N GLY A 497 -22.70 -4.30 25.85
CA GLY A 497 -23.91 -3.49 26.01
C GLY A 497 -24.61 -3.10 24.72
N SER A 498 -25.30 -1.97 24.74
CA SER A 498 -26.08 -1.42 23.64
C SER A 498 -25.21 -0.93 22.46
N SER A 499 -25.83 -0.63 21.31
CA SER A 499 -25.13 -0.03 20.16
C SER A 499 -24.48 1.31 20.53
N ASP A 500 -25.16 2.16 21.29
CA ASP A 500 -24.61 3.46 21.73
C ASP A 500 -23.41 3.27 22.69
N GLU A 501 -23.48 2.28 23.58
CA GLU A 501 -22.34 1.93 24.45
C GLU A 501 -21.15 1.46 23.62
N LYS A 502 -21.35 0.62 22.61
CA LYS A 502 -20.26 0.14 21.73
C LYS A 502 -19.62 1.27 20.93
N VAL A 503 -20.40 2.22 20.41
CA VAL A 503 -19.85 3.41 19.74
C VAL A 503 -19.03 4.26 20.72
N MET A 504 -19.52 4.52 21.91
CA MET A 504 -18.82 5.24 22.97
C MET A 504 -17.54 4.51 23.39
N GLN A 505 -17.62 3.21 23.61
CA GLN A 505 -16.51 2.35 24.03
C GLN A 505 -15.41 2.30 22.95
N ALA A 506 -15.76 2.28 21.65
CA ALA A 506 -14.81 2.33 20.54
C ALA A 506 -13.98 3.63 20.57
N GLN A 507 -14.62 4.80 20.79
CA GLN A 507 -13.92 6.09 20.91
C GLN A 507 -12.94 6.09 22.10
N ILE A 508 -13.37 5.55 23.25
CA ILE A 508 -12.53 5.48 24.47
C ILE A 508 -11.38 4.50 24.26
N THR A 509 -11.61 3.36 23.61
CA THR A 509 -10.57 2.37 23.30
C THR A 509 -9.50 2.99 22.38
N ALA A 510 -9.93 3.68 21.33
CA ALA A 510 -9.00 4.40 20.45
C ALA A 510 -8.21 5.48 21.23
N ALA A 511 -8.88 6.21 22.12
CA ALA A 511 -8.23 7.23 22.95
C ALA A 511 -7.21 6.64 23.93
N PHE A 512 -7.43 5.45 24.49
CA PHE A 512 -6.43 4.73 25.29
C PHE A 512 -5.23 4.30 24.45
N ASN A 513 -5.46 3.62 23.32
CA ASN A 513 -4.39 3.14 22.43
C ASN A 513 -3.51 4.29 21.94
N ARG A 514 -4.11 5.45 21.64
CA ARG A 514 -3.43 6.65 21.14
C ARG A 514 -2.92 7.59 22.24
N HIS A 515 -3.11 7.25 23.51
CA HIS A 515 -2.74 8.06 24.69
C HIS A 515 -3.33 9.48 24.66
N LEU A 516 -4.63 9.63 24.44
CA LEU A 516 -5.31 10.92 24.33
C LEU A 516 -6.01 11.37 25.61
N LEU A 517 -6.52 10.43 26.41
CA LEU A 517 -7.29 10.72 27.63
C LEU A 517 -6.49 11.58 28.60
N MET A 518 -7.15 12.59 29.21
CA MET A 518 -6.58 13.61 30.11
C MET A 518 -5.57 14.58 29.44
N ARG A 519 -4.96 14.20 28.32
CA ARG A 519 -3.84 14.93 27.71
C ARG A 519 -4.27 15.81 26.52
N VAL A 520 -5.22 15.32 25.72
CA VAL A 520 -5.64 15.97 24.47
C VAL A 520 -7.11 16.34 24.55
N ASP A 521 -7.45 17.57 24.22
CA ASP A 521 -8.85 18.01 24.11
C ASP A 521 -9.59 17.11 23.11
N PRO A 522 -10.78 16.59 23.44
CA PRO A 522 -11.52 15.70 22.55
C PRO A 522 -11.84 16.27 21.17
N SER A 523 -11.88 17.59 20.99
CA SER A 523 -12.00 18.24 19.68
C SER A 523 -10.78 17.99 18.78
N GLN A 524 -9.63 17.62 19.35
CA GLN A 524 -8.38 17.32 18.65
C GLN A 524 -8.14 15.82 18.48
N TRP A 525 -9.08 14.93 18.89
CA TRP A 525 -8.93 13.48 18.77
C TRP A 525 -8.90 12.96 17.31
N SER A 526 -9.25 13.79 16.33
CA SER A 526 -9.07 13.51 14.90
C SER A 526 -7.72 13.97 14.33
N ASN A 527 -6.88 14.62 15.13
CA ASN A 527 -5.58 15.13 14.69
C ASN A 527 -4.46 14.13 15.02
N PRO A 528 -3.90 13.38 14.02
CA PRO A 528 -2.88 12.36 14.28
C PRO A 528 -1.59 12.90 14.90
N SER A 529 -1.26 14.19 14.72
CA SER A 529 -0.07 14.79 15.32
C SER A 529 -0.12 14.83 16.85
N THR A 530 -1.30 14.63 17.45
CA THR A 530 -1.50 14.60 18.90
C THR A 530 -1.36 13.19 19.49
N TYR A 531 -1.27 12.16 18.65
CA TYR A 531 -1.27 10.77 19.06
C TYR A 531 0.08 10.34 19.65
N TYR A 532 0.04 9.26 20.44
CA TYR A 532 1.21 8.56 20.96
C TYR A 532 2.21 9.45 21.73
N GLY A 533 1.70 10.41 22.51
CA GLY A 533 2.53 11.25 23.38
C GLY A 533 3.31 10.43 24.43
N ALA A 534 4.12 11.10 25.24
CA ALA A 534 4.89 10.44 26.29
C ALA A 534 3.95 9.74 27.30
N GLY A 535 4.06 8.42 27.43
CA GLY A 535 3.26 7.59 28.33
C GLY A 535 2.86 6.26 27.70
N PRO A 536 2.07 5.44 28.43
CA PRO A 536 1.55 4.19 27.90
C PRO A 536 0.66 4.42 26.68
N ALA A 537 1.08 3.90 25.52
CA ALA A 537 0.36 3.94 24.25
C ALA A 537 0.59 2.65 23.48
N ASN A 538 -0.23 2.38 22.47
CA ASN A 538 0.00 1.26 21.57
C ASN A 538 1.08 1.61 20.51
N TYR A 539 2.36 1.49 20.90
CA TYR A 539 3.47 1.79 20.00
C TYR A 539 3.63 0.77 18.86
N TYR A 540 2.99 -0.39 18.94
CA TYR A 540 2.82 -1.29 17.82
C TYR A 540 1.96 -0.64 16.73
N SER A 541 0.79 -0.08 17.09
CA SER A 541 -0.06 0.63 16.13
C SER A 541 0.65 1.87 15.57
N LYS A 542 1.33 2.66 16.45
CA LYS A 542 2.15 3.80 15.99
C LYS A 542 3.14 3.40 14.91
N PHE A 543 3.85 2.28 15.11
CA PHE A 543 4.83 1.78 14.15
C PHE A 543 4.20 1.56 12.76
N TRP A 544 3.01 0.97 12.70
CA TRP A 544 2.32 0.74 11.43
C TRP A 544 1.88 2.04 10.77
N HIS A 545 1.40 3.02 11.54
CA HIS A 545 1.11 4.34 11.00
C HIS A 545 2.36 5.03 10.42
N ASP A 546 3.50 4.90 11.09
CA ASP A 546 4.77 5.49 10.63
C ASP A 546 5.32 4.79 9.37
N HIS A 547 4.94 3.52 9.10
CA HIS A 547 5.49 2.69 8.02
C HIS A 547 4.48 2.40 6.89
N SER A 548 3.28 2.93 6.97
CA SER A 548 2.23 2.74 5.97
C SER A 548 2.03 3.97 5.09
N ILE A 549 1.50 3.73 3.89
CA ILE A 549 1.13 4.76 2.93
C ILE A 549 0.13 5.72 3.58
N ASP A 550 0.35 7.04 3.42
CA ASP A 550 -0.47 8.12 3.95
C ASP A 550 -0.59 8.13 5.49
N GLY A 551 0.26 7.36 6.20
CA GLY A 551 0.17 7.22 7.66
C GLY A 551 -1.07 6.47 8.12
N LEU A 552 -1.73 5.72 7.24
CA LEU A 552 -2.94 4.96 7.54
C LEU A 552 -2.62 3.50 7.82
N ALA A 553 -3.09 3.00 8.97
CA ALA A 553 -2.88 1.63 9.38
C ALA A 553 -4.10 1.10 10.16
N TYR A 554 -4.24 -0.22 10.28
CA TYR A 554 -5.24 -0.86 11.10
C TYR A 554 -4.55 -1.75 12.15
N GLY A 555 -3.91 -1.09 13.14
CA GLY A 555 -3.03 -1.72 14.13
C GLY A 555 -3.73 -2.23 15.39
N PHE A 556 -5.00 -1.88 15.62
CA PHE A 556 -5.87 -2.41 16.66
C PHE A 556 -7.33 -2.29 16.24
N CYS A 557 -8.25 -3.01 16.88
CA CYS A 557 -9.62 -3.22 16.40
C CYS A 557 -10.49 -1.96 16.17
N TYR A 558 -10.15 -0.81 16.76
CA TYR A 558 -10.83 0.48 16.55
C TYR A 558 -9.89 1.55 15.97
N ASP A 559 -8.91 1.13 15.19
CA ASP A 559 -8.01 2.08 14.52
C ASP A 559 -8.69 2.79 13.33
N ASP A 560 -9.85 2.33 12.91
CA ASP A 560 -10.76 3.01 11.97
C ASP A 560 -11.42 4.26 12.58
N VAL A 561 -11.52 4.34 13.90
CA VAL A 561 -12.04 5.53 14.59
C VAL A 561 -11.25 6.77 14.17
N ARG A 562 -11.98 7.80 13.69
CA ARG A 562 -11.42 9.04 13.12
C ARG A 562 -10.65 8.82 11.80
N SER A 563 -11.06 7.83 11.01
CA SER A 563 -10.56 7.58 9.65
C SER A 563 -9.03 7.36 9.57
N GLN A 564 -8.47 6.61 10.52
CA GLN A 564 -7.04 6.34 10.57
C GLN A 564 -6.66 4.97 9.95
N SER A 565 -7.64 4.16 9.54
CA SER A 565 -7.40 2.80 9.02
C SER A 565 -7.06 2.78 7.52
N THR A 566 -6.62 1.63 7.05
CA THR A 566 -6.39 1.32 5.63
C THR A 566 -7.68 1.03 4.86
N LEU A 567 -8.82 1.56 5.30
CA LEU A 567 -10.10 1.35 4.63
C LEU A 567 -10.06 1.91 3.20
N LEU A 568 -10.32 1.04 2.25
CA LEU A 568 -10.65 1.38 0.87
C LEU A 568 -12.12 1.05 0.63
N GLU A 569 -12.86 2.01 0.10
CA GLU A 569 -14.27 1.83 -0.24
C GLU A 569 -14.61 2.53 -1.54
N HIS A 570 -15.49 1.93 -2.33
CA HIS A 570 -15.99 2.54 -3.57
C HIS A 570 -17.33 1.91 -4.00
N PRO A 571 -18.34 2.73 -4.35
CA PRO A 571 -19.67 2.22 -4.68
C PRO A 571 -19.73 1.49 -6.03
N THR A 572 -18.82 1.79 -6.96
CA THR A 572 -18.76 1.17 -8.30
C THR A 572 -17.34 0.65 -8.57
N PRO A 573 -16.86 -0.37 -7.80
CA PRO A 573 -15.49 -0.86 -7.96
C PRO A 573 -15.33 -1.52 -9.33
N ARG A 574 -14.21 -1.23 -10.01
CA ARG A 574 -13.76 -1.96 -11.18
C ARG A 574 -12.95 -3.18 -10.76
N GLY A 575 -12.04 -2.97 -9.81
CA GLY A 575 -11.23 -4.04 -9.25
C GLY A 575 -10.11 -3.53 -8.38
N MET A 576 -9.34 -4.47 -7.85
CA MET A 576 -8.23 -4.21 -6.94
C MET A 576 -6.99 -4.99 -7.34
N PHE A 577 -5.84 -4.33 -7.35
CA PHE A 577 -4.54 -4.99 -7.30
C PHE A 577 -4.14 -5.23 -5.85
N ILE A 578 -3.66 -6.42 -5.56
CA ILE A 578 -3.11 -6.81 -4.27
C ILE A 578 -1.67 -7.22 -4.52
N THR A 579 -0.71 -6.40 -4.08
CA THR A 579 0.70 -6.67 -4.29
C THR A 579 1.31 -7.27 -3.03
N VAL A 580 1.91 -8.43 -3.18
CA VAL A 580 2.62 -9.15 -2.14
C VAL A 580 4.07 -8.69 -2.15
N GLY A 581 4.54 -8.07 -1.06
CA GLY A 581 5.93 -7.65 -0.87
C GLY A 581 6.75 -8.68 -0.09
N TRP A 582 8.09 -8.46 -0.04
CA TRP A 582 9.01 -9.26 0.78
C TRP A 582 10.25 -8.47 1.23
#